data_6870d47f68f7f437f9e6e760c7e23e02
#
_entry.id   6870d47f68f7f437f9e6e760c7e23e02
#
_cell.length_a   1.000
_cell.length_b   1.000
_cell.length_c   1.000
_cell.angle_alpha   90.00
_cell.angle_beta   90.00
_cell.angle_gamma   90.00
#
_symmetry.space_group_name_H-M   'P 1'
#
loop_
_entity.id
_entity.type
_entity.pdbx_description
1 polymer ?
#
loop_
_entity_poly.entity_id
_entity_poly.type
_entity_poly.pdbx_seq_one_letter_code
_entity_poly.pdbx_strand_id
1 'polypeptide(L)'
;MKKIKYLVLLLAMTIFASSCSSGGADSTGTSNTENKNYKIGISQFAQHGSLDNCREGFIKGLAESGIVEGENLTVDYQNAEAATANANTIAQNFVGNKVDLIAAIATPSAMSAFNAALDTEIPLVYTAITDPVAAQLATEDGKSTGNVTGTSDILPVEEQLKLMREMLPEAKTIGILYTTSEANSVSMIKLYEELAPKYDFTLVTEGVSATADIPLAADSILEKVDVLTNLTDNTVVSSLPLILDKANAKNIPVFGSEIEQVKIGCLAAKGIDYDQLGVQTGKMAAKILKGEAKASEIPFEAIESPLTYVNAAAGANLGIEIPQTVLDQATESFDTIESK
;
A
#
# COMPACT_ATOMS: atom_id res chain seq x y z
N MET A 1 64.66 -6.45 57.47
CA MET A 1 64.58 -6.30 58.95
C MET A 1 63.18 -6.16 59.41
N LYS A 2 62.78 -7.02 60.33
CA LYS A 2 61.68 -6.92 61.29
C LYS A 2 60.21 -6.94 60.73
N LYS A 3 59.52 -8.07 60.78
CA LYS A 3 58.83 -8.76 61.93
C LYS A 3 57.42 -8.26 62.08
N ILE A 4 56.36 -9.12 61.73
CA ILE A 4 55.61 -9.96 62.69
C ILE A 4 54.58 -9.15 63.48
N LYS A 5 53.24 -9.47 63.41
CA LYS A 5 52.55 -10.46 64.24
C LYS A 5 51.02 -10.56 63.91
N TYR A 6 50.61 -11.76 63.88
CA TYR A 6 49.29 -12.38 64.10
C TYR A 6 48.33 -11.69 65.08
N LEU A 7 47.03 -11.78 64.85
CA LEU A 7 46.12 -12.28 65.90
C LEU A 7 44.85 -12.88 65.29
N VAL A 8 44.64 -14.13 65.61
CA VAL A 8 43.47 -14.97 65.44
C VAL A 8 42.55 -14.72 66.64
N LEU A 9 41.23 -14.60 66.46
CA LEU A 9 40.26 -15.11 67.45
C LEU A 9 38.95 -15.48 66.81
N LEU A 10 38.63 -16.68 67.11
CA LEU A 10 37.53 -17.62 66.92
C LEU A 10 36.23 -17.21 67.62
N LEU A 11 35.13 -17.85 67.12
CA LEU A 11 33.97 -18.41 67.83
C LEU A 11 32.76 -17.50 68.07
N ALA A 12 31.58 -17.74 67.50
CA ALA A 12 30.60 -18.67 68.06
C ALA A 12 29.40 -18.90 67.14
N MET A 13 29.13 -20.16 67.00
CA MET A 13 27.91 -20.79 66.47
C MET A 13 26.69 -20.50 67.35
N THR A 14 25.55 -20.15 66.79
CA THR A 14 24.26 -20.52 67.37
C THR A 14 23.25 -20.90 66.29
N ILE A 15 22.89 -22.15 66.33
CA ILE A 15 21.79 -22.79 65.59
C ILE A 15 20.48 -22.48 66.33
N PHE A 16 19.47 -22.03 65.57
CA PHE A 16 18.07 -22.23 65.99
C PHE A 16 17.27 -22.70 64.78
N ALA A 17 16.79 -23.92 64.92
CA ALA A 17 15.81 -24.54 64.02
C ALA A 17 14.38 -24.27 64.51
N SER A 18 13.45 -24.41 63.59
CA SER A 18 11.99 -24.58 63.71
C SER A 18 11.20 -23.31 63.32
N SER A 19 10.31 -23.33 62.35
CA SER A 19 9.17 -24.21 62.18
C SER A 19 8.47 -23.95 60.84
N CYS A 20 7.86 -24.99 60.29
CA CYS A 20 6.96 -24.98 59.12
C CYS A 20 5.76 -24.07 59.35
N SER A 21 5.41 -23.27 58.31
CA SER A 21 4.04 -22.88 58.07
C SER A 21 3.82 -22.77 56.56
N SER A 22 2.91 -23.60 56.09
CA SER A 22 2.37 -23.61 54.71
C SER A 22 1.61 -22.31 54.45
N GLY A 23 2.04 -21.59 53.43
CA GLY A 23 1.30 -20.48 52.84
C GLY A 23 1.66 -20.42 51.37
N GLY A 24 0.69 -20.78 50.52
CA GLY A 24 0.83 -20.68 49.07
C GLY A 24 1.13 -19.25 48.66
N ALA A 25 2.30 -19.03 48.08
CA ALA A 25 2.59 -17.83 47.33
C ALA A 25 2.22 -18.11 45.87
N ASP A 26 1.10 -17.56 45.47
CA ASP A 26 0.77 -17.32 44.07
C ASP A 26 1.97 -16.59 43.44
N SER A 27 2.71 -17.31 42.66
CA SER A 27 3.64 -16.69 41.72
C SER A 27 2.83 -16.07 40.56
N THR A 28 2.32 -14.87 40.81
CA THR A 28 1.97 -13.98 39.69
C THR A 28 3.24 -13.76 38.93
N GLY A 29 3.40 -14.54 37.87
CA GLY A 29 4.37 -14.28 36.84
C GLY A 29 4.05 -12.91 36.20
N THR A 30 4.71 -11.89 36.72
CA THR A 30 4.82 -10.64 36.01
C THR A 30 5.62 -10.96 34.76
N SER A 31 4.90 -11.15 33.65
CA SER A 31 5.54 -11.12 32.32
C SER A 31 6.18 -9.74 32.22
N ASN A 32 7.47 -9.68 32.41
CA ASN A 32 8.27 -8.56 31.93
C ASN A 32 8.09 -8.52 30.42
N THR A 33 7.10 -7.80 29.93
CA THR A 33 7.08 -7.29 28.57
C THR A 33 8.24 -6.30 28.52
N GLU A 34 9.44 -6.77 28.16
CA GLU A 34 10.49 -5.87 27.73
C GLU A 34 9.86 -4.95 26.69
N ASN A 35 9.88 -3.64 26.93
CA ASN A 35 9.49 -2.64 25.94
C ASN A 35 10.46 -2.77 24.76
N LYS A 36 10.13 -3.66 23.83
CA LYS A 36 10.93 -3.86 22.63
C LYS A 36 10.73 -2.63 21.75
N ASN A 37 11.80 -1.91 21.47
CA ASN A 37 11.79 -0.81 20.53
C ASN A 37 12.01 -1.37 19.13
N TYR A 38 11.13 -1.02 18.21
CA TYR A 38 11.18 -1.41 16.80
C TYR A 38 11.71 -0.26 15.95
N LYS A 39 12.47 -0.60 14.91
CA LYS A 39 12.88 0.34 13.86
C LYS A 39 12.44 -0.20 12.51
N ILE A 40 11.58 0.53 11.82
CA ILE A 40 11.10 0.14 10.49
C ILE A 40 11.55 1.14 9.43
N GLY A 41 11.76 0.65 8.20
CA GLY A 41 11.92 1.48 7.02
C GLY A 41 10.64 1.48 6.21
N ILE A 42 10.12 2.65 5.83
CA ILE A 42 8.98 2.79 4.91
C ILE A 42 9.47 3.37 3.59
N SER A 43 9.39 2.58 2.51
CA SER A 43 9.67 3.00 1.14
C SER A 43 8.38 3.23 0.40
N GLN A 44 8.03 4.49 0.12
CA GLN A 44 6.89 4.87 -0.72
C GLN A 44 7.40 5.24 -2.12
N PHE A 45 6.78 4.72 -3.18
CA PHE A 45 7.29 4.92 -4.54
C PHE A 45 7.06 6.34 -5.05
N ALA A 46 5.86 6.87 -4.89
CA ALA A 46 5.48 8.21 -5.35
C ALA A 46 4.63 8.92 -4.31
N GLN A 47 4.47 10.25 -4.44
CA GLN A 47 3.60 11.04 -3.58
C GLN A 47 2.29 11.32 -4.32
N HIS A 48 1.20 10.72 -3.84
CA HIS A 48 -0.18 11.02 -4.20
C HIS A 48 -1.13 10.48 -3.12
N GLY A 49 -2.37 10.98 -3.09
CA GLY A 49 -3.32 10.76 -2.00
C GLY A 49 -3.50 9.30 -1.59
N SER A 50 -3.62 8.37 -2.55
CA SER A 50 -3.83 6.95 -2.27
C SER A 50 -2.66 6.33 -1.50
N LEU A 51 -1.41 6.58 -1.93
CA LEU A 51 -0.23 6.04 -1.24
C LEU A 51 0.01 6.73 0.10
N ASP A 52 -0.32 8.02 0.22
CA ASP A 52 -0.24 8.74 1.49
C ASP A 52 -1.24 8.17 2.50
N ASN A 53 -2.51 7.95 2.09
CA ASN A 53 -3.52 7.30 2.92
C ASN A 53 -3.11 5.88 3.32
N CYS A 54 -2.52 5.13 2.39
CA CYS A 54 -2.02 3.78 2.66
C CYS A 54 -0.90 3.78 3.72
N ARG A 55 0.03 4.73 3.67
CA ARG A 55 1.08 4.92 4.68
C ARG A 55 0.49 5.30 6.03
N GLU A 56 -0.43 6.25 6.06
CA GLU A 56 -1.08 6.70 7.29
C GLU A 56 -1.89 5.57 7.93
N GLY A 57 -2.65 4.83 7.12
CA GLY A 57 -3.34 3.62 7.54
C GLY A 57 -2.39 2.56 8.10
N PHE A 58 -1.23 2.35 7.46
CA PHE A 58 -0.22 1.41 7.93
C PHE A 58 0.29 1.76 9.34
N ILE A 59 0.64 3.03 9.57
CA ILE A 59 1.05 3.52 10.90
C ILE A 59 -0.07 3.36 11.93
N LYS A 60 -1.30 3.67 11.54
CA LYS A 60 -2.50 3.49 12.38
C LYS A 60 -2.71 2.01 12.75
N GLY A 61 -2.56 1.08 11.79
CA GLY A 61 -2.67 -0.35 12.03
C GLY A 61 -1.61 -0.89 12.99
N LEU A 62 -0.37 -0.36 12.93
CA LEU A 62 0.68 -0.63 13.90
C LEU A 62 0.29 -0.11 15.30
N ALA A 63 -0.20 1.14 15.38
CA ALA A 63 -0.60 1.77 16.64
C ALA A 63 -1.79 1.04 17.30
N GLU A 64 -2.81 0.66 16.54
CA GLU A 64 -3.93 -0.16 17.02
C GLU A 64 -3.47 -1.53 17.55
N SER A 65 -2.32 -1.99 17.09
CA SER A 65 -1.67 -3.21 17.54
C SER A 65 -0.66 -2.99 18.69
N GLY A 66 -0.57 -1.77 19.26
CA GLY A 66 0.31 -1.44 20.39
C GLY A 66 1.77 -1.18 19.98
N ILE A 67 2.04 -0.87 18.69
CA ILE A 67 3.34 -0.44 18.18
C ILE A 67 3.19 1.01 17.76
N VAL A 68 3.63 1.95 18.61
CA VAL A 68 3.31 3.38 18.52
C VAL A 68 4.56 4.18 18.22
N GLU A 69 4.51 5.00 17.16
CA GLU A 69 5.61 5.88 16.79
C GLU A 69 5.91 6.90 17.90
N GLY A 70 7.18 7.06 18.21
CA GLY A 70 7.66 7.92 19.30
C GLY A 70 7.59 7.28 20.70
N GLU A 71 6.95 6.11 20.87
CA GLU A 71 6.95 5.36 22.13
C GLU A 71 7.86 4.13 22.04
N ASN A 72 7.51 3.17 21.19
CA ASN A 72 8.25 1.93 20.97
C ASN A 72 8.52 1.63 19.49
N LEU A 73 8.30 2.60 18.61
CA LEU A 73 8.54 2.53 17.17
C LEU A 73 9.32 3.76 16.70
N THR A 74 10.37 3.52 15.91
CA THR A 74 11.06 4.53 15.09
C THR A 74 10.81 4.22 13.63
N VAL A 75 10.33 5.22 12.89
CA VAL A 75 10.05 5.12 11.45
C VAL A 75 11.10 5.90 10.66
N ASP A 76 11.75 5.23 9.72
CA ASP A 76 12.59 5.86 8.68
C ASP A 76 11.78 5.87 7.38
N TYR A 77 11.10 6.98 7.09
CA TYR A 77 10.28 7.15 5.89
C TYR A 77 11.08 7.80 4.76
N GLN A 78 11.02 7.19 3.57
CA GLN A 78 11.66 7.70 2.36
C GLN A 78 10.70 7.59 1.17
N ASN A 79 10.68 8.63 0.32
CA ASN A 79 9.93 8.65 -0.94
C ASN A 79 10.89 8.50 -2.12
N ALA A 80 10.57 7.63 -3.05
CA ALA A 80 11.39 7.36 -4.23
C ALA A 80 11.15 8.35 -5.40
N GLU A 81 10.21 9.30 -5.26
CA GLU A 81 9.89 10.31 -6.27
C GLU A 81 9.61 9.70 -7.68
N ALA A 82 8.85 8.60 -7.69
CA ALA A 82 8.53 7.81 -8.89
C ALA A 82 9.77 7.31 -9.68
N ALA A 83 10.92 7.19 -9.01
CA ALA A 83 12.17 6.75 -9.64
C ALA A 83 12.64 5.42 -9.05
N THR A 84 12.69 4.36 -9.86
CA THR A 84 13.14 3.02 -9.44
C THR A 84 14.58 3.04 -8.90
N ALA A 85 15.46 3.90 -9.43
CA ALA A 85 16.82 4.04 -8.92
C ALA A 85 16.85 4.54 -7.47
N ASN A 86 15.95 5.48 -7.12
CA ASN A 86 15.79 5.96 -5.75
C ASN A 86 15.23 4.85 -4.85
N ALA A 87 14.19 4.12 -5.31
CA ALA A 87 13.62 3.00 -4.57
C ALA A 87 14.67 1.94 -4.23
N ASN A 88 15.55 1.59 -5.19
CA ASN A 88 16.67 0.68 -4.96
C ASN A 88 17.64 1.21 -3.90
N THR A 89 18.01 2.49 -3.96
CA THR A 89 18.91 3.13 -3.00
C THR A 89 18.30 3.15 -1.60
N ILE A 90 17.01 3.49 -1.49
CA ILE A 90 16.26 3.49 -0.22
C ILE A 90 16.26 2.09 0.39
N ALA A 91 15.93 1.07 -0.40
CA ALA A 91 15.89 -0.31 0.06
C ALA A 91 17.26 -0.79 0.57
N GLN A 92 18.35 -0.49 -0.15
CA GLN A 92 19.72 -0.80 0.27
C GLN A 92 20.10 -0.09 1.57
N ASN A 93 19.67 1.16 1.74
CA ASN A 93 19.91 1.92 2.98
C ASN A 93 19.19 1.27 4.17
N PHE A 94 17.95 0.82 4.01
CA PHE A 94 17.22 0.14 5.08
C PHE A 94 17.89 -1.17 5.48
N VAL A 95 18.36 -1.96 4.51
CA VAL A 95 19.13 -3.17 4.76
C VAL A 95 20.45 -2.83 5.49
N GLY A 96 21.18 -1.82 5.01
CA GLY A 96 22.44 -1.36 5.65
C GLY A 96 22.22 -0.86 7.08
N ASN A 97 21.09 -0.19 7.34
CA ASN A 97 20.68 0.30 8.66
C ASN A 97 20.09 -0.79 9.56
N LYS A 98 19.94 -2.03 9.07
CA LYS A 98 19.43 -3.19 9.80
C LYS A 98 18.09 -2.89 10.48
N VAL A 99 17.13 -2.37 9.73
CA VAL A 99 15.75 -2.18 10.24
C VAL A 99 15.12 -3.52 10.61
N ASP A 100 14.19 -3.53 11.55
CA ASP A 100 13.49 -4.75 11.99
C ASP A 100 12.46 -5.24 10.96
N LEU A 101 12.00 -4.33 10.07
CA LEU A 101 11.04 -4.62 9.01
C LEU A 101 11.13 -3.53 7.95
N ILE A 102 10.99 -3.90 6.67
CA ILE A 102 10.77 -2.96 5.59
C ILE A 102 9.28 -2.99 5.23
N ALA A 103 8.63 -1.83 5.23
CA ALA A 103 7.31 -1.61 4.65
C ALA A 103 7.49 -0.95 3.28
N ALA A 104 6.94 -1.58 2.23
CA ALA A 104 7.04 -1.05 0.89
C ALA A 104 5.65 -0.72 0.32
N ILE A 105 5.48 0.51 -0.14
CA ILE A 105 4.23 1.04 -0.66
C ILE A 105 4.37 1.23 -2.17
N ALA A 106 3.53 0.56 -2.93
CA ALA A 106 3.51 0.40 -4.38
C ALA A 106 4.53 -0.60 -4.94
N THR A 107 4.17 -1.18 -6.10
CA THR A 107 4.88 -2.30 -6.74
C THR A 107 6.38 -2.04 -6.98
N PRO A 108 6.81 -0.89 -7.54
CA PRO A 108 8.25 -0.68 -7.78
C PRO A 108 9.08 -0.59 -6.49
N SER A 109 8.52 -0.01 -5.41
CA SER A 109 9.19 0.01 -4.10
C SER A 109 9.27 -1.38 -3.49
N ALA A 110 8.21 -2.20 -3.61
CA ALA A 110 8.20 -3.55 -3.08
C ALA A 110 9.19 -4.47 -3.81
N MET A 111 9.26 -4.39 -5.14
CA MET A 111 10.24 -5.14 -5.92
C MET A 111 11.68 -4.73 -5.57
N SER A 112 11.95 -3.43 -5.40
CA SER A 112 13.25 -2.91 -4.97
C SER A 112 13.64 -3.40 -3.58
N ALA A 113 12.69 -3.34 -2.63
CA ALA A 113 12.91 -3.79 -1.25
C ALA A 113 13.10 -5.30 -1.17
N PHE A 114 12.32 -6.07 -1.92
CA PHE A 114 12.45 -7.52 -1.99
C PHE A 114 13.84 -7.94 -2.50
N ASN A 115 14.28 -7.35 -3.62
CA ASN A 115 15.60 -7.64 -4.18
C ASN A 115 16.75 -7.27 -3.22
N ALA A 116 16.63 -6.14 -2.50
CA ALA A 116 17.67 -5.72 -1.55
C ALA A 116 17.71 -6.62 -0.30
N ALA A 117 16.58 -7.18 0.12
CA ALA A 117 16.45 -7.97 1.34
C ALA A 117 16.63 -9.49 1.13
N LEU A 118 16.79 -9.98 -0.11
CA LEU A 118 16.83 -11.41 -0.46
C LEU A 118 17.78 -12.26 0.40
N ASP A 119 18.98 -11.74 0.65
CA ASP A 119 20.03 -12.45 1.41
C ASP A 119 20.07 -12.00 2.90
N THR A 120 18.96 -11.49 3.42
CA THR A 120 18.83 -11.01 4.79
C THR A 120 17.66 -11.67 5.52
N GLU A 121 17.64 -11.53 6.86
CA GLU A 121 16.51 -11.97 7.69
C GLU A 121 15.45 -10.87 7.85
N ILE A 122 15.62 -9.70 7.22
CA ILE A 122 14.70 -8.57 7.36
C ILE A 122 13.39 -8.91 6.64
N PRO A 123 12.25 -8.97 7.34
CA PRO A 123 10.96 -9.21 6.69
C PRO A 123 10.52 -7.99 5.88
N LEU A 124 9.91 -8.26 4.74
CA LEU A 124 9.24 -7.28 3.90
C LEU A 124 7.73 -7.41 4.04
N VAL A 125 7.06 -6.30 4.32
CA VAL A 125 5.61 -6.21 4.23
C VAL A 125 5.25 -5.14 3.20
N TYR A 126 4.49 -5.52 2.18
CA TYR A 126 4.09 -4.61 1.12
C TYR A 126 2.61 -4.23 1.21
N THR A 127 2.26 -3.09 0.62
CA THR A 127 0.87 -2.64 0.45
C THR A 127 0.71 -1.89 -0.86
N ALA A 128 -0.51 -1.81 -1.37
CA ALA A 128 -0.82 -1.22 -2.67
C ALA A 128 -0.04 -1.91 -3.82
N ILE A 129 -0.10 -3.25 -3.86
CA ILE A 129 0.49 -4.08 -4.91
C ILE A 129 -0.63 -4.70 -5.72
N THR A 130 -0.81 -4.24 -6.94
CA THR A 130 -1.93 -4.67 -7.78
C THR A 130 -1.83 -6.15 -8.16
N ASP A 131 -0.65 -6.62 -8.52
CA ASP A 131 -0.40 -8.01 -8.90
C ASP A 131 0.88 -8.54 -8.24
N PRO A 132 0.77 -9.15 -7.05
CA PRO A 132 1.91 -9.72 -6.34
C PRO A 132 2.62 -10.84 -7.11
N VAL A 133 1.91 -11.55 -7.99
CA VAL A 133 2.50 -12.63 -8.81
C VAL A 133 3.34 -12.04 -9.94
N ALA A 134 2.80 -11.09 -10.68
CA ALA A 134 3.56 -10.37 -11.72
C ALA A 134 4.76 -9.62 -11.13
N ALA A 135 4.65 -9.11 -9.90
CA ALA A 135 5.74 -8.49 -9.15
C ALA A 135 6.76 -9.49 -8.57
N GLN A 136 6.55 -10.80 -8.73
CA GLN A 136 7.40 -11.89 -8.20
C GLN A 136 7.50 -11.92 -6.66
N LEU A 137 6.52 -11.35 -5.98
CA LEU A 137 6.43 -11.34 -4.51
C LEU A 137 5.60 -12.52 -3.98
N ALA A 138 4.77 -13.10 -4.84
CA ALA A 138 3.97 -14.28 -4.56
C ALA A 138 3.98 -15.24 -5.75
N THR A 139 3.65 -16.49 -5.49
CA THR A 139 3.43 -17.54 -6.51
C THR A 139 1.95 -17.56 -6.93
N GLU A 140 1.63 -18.24 -8.04
CA GLU A 140 0.25 -18.36 -8.54
C GLU A 140 -0.71 -19.03 -7.54
N ASP A 141 -0.21 -19.88 -6.65
CA ASP A 141 -0.98 -20.47 -5.55
C ASP A 141 -1.04 -19.59 -4.29
N GLY A 142 -0.65 -18.31 -4.40
CA GLY A 142 -0.78 -17.29 -3.36
C GLY A 142 0.26 -17.34 -2.25
N LYS A 143 1.29 -18.19 -2.36
CA LYS A 143 2.36 -18.29 -1.37
C LYS A 143 3.41 -17.20 -1.58
N SER A 144 4.04 -16.80 -0.49
CA SER A 144 5.19 -15.90 -0.51
C SER A 144 6.39 -16.51 -1.22
N THR A 145 7.14 -15.71 -1.98
CA THR A 145 8.38 -16.14 -2.68
C THR A 145 9.62 -16.06 -1.79
N GLY A 146 9.49 -15.55 -0.55
CA GLY A 146 10.59 -15.39 0.40
C GLY A 146 10.10 -14.88 1.75
N ASN A 147 10.92 -14.10 2.45
CA ASN A 147 10.53 -13.45 3.71
C ASN A 147 9.69 -12.19 3.44
N VAL A 148 8.57 -12.36 2.73
CA VAL A 148 7.72 -11.28 2.21
C VAL A 148 6.24 -11.65 2.30
N THR A 149 5.39 -10.67 2.62
CA THR A 149 3.93 -10.74 2.55
C THR A 149 3.35 -9.34 2.42
N GLY A 150 2.04 -9.20 2.35
CA GLY A 150 1.39 -7.89 2.31
C GLY A 150 -0.03 -7.91 1.80
N THR A 151 -0.48 -6.78 1.29
CA THR A 151 -1.84 -6.61 0.77
C THR A 151 -1.85 -6.18 -0.68
N SER A 152 -2.83 -6.70 -1.43
CA SER A 152 -3.05 -6.41 -2.84
C SER A 152 -4.22 -5.46 -3.02
N ASP A 153 -4.05 -4.52 -3.97
CA ASP A 153 -5.07 -3.59 -4.45
C ASP A 153 -5.54 -3.93 -5.87
N ILE A 154 -5.68 -5.21 -6.17
CA ILE A 154 -6.12 -5.68 -7.50
C ILE A 154 -7.39 -4.95 -7.94
N LEU A 155 -7.35 -4.39 -9.16
CA LEU A 155 -8.46 -3.61 -9.68
C LEU A 155 -9.61 -4.52 -10.14
N PRO A 156 -10.87 -4.17 -9.81
CA PRO A 156 -12.06 -4.86 -10.26
C PRO A 156 -12.43 -4.43 -11.69
N VAL A 157 -11.59 -4.82 -12.67
CA VAL A 157 -11.67 -4.34 -14.07
C VAL A 157 -13.03 -4.64 -14.70
N GLU A 158 -13.61 -5.80 -14.40
CA GLU A 158 -14.92 -6.17 -14.96
C GLU A 158 -16.03 -5.27 -14.44
N GLU A 159 -16.04 -4.98 -13.13
CA GLU A 159 -17.01 -4.07 -12.50
C GLU A 159 -16.80 -2.62 -12.98
N GLN A 160 -15.56 -2.22 -13.20
CA GLN A 160 -15.21 -0.92 -13.78
C GLN A 160 -15.75 -0.77 -15.19
N LEU A 161 -15.59 -1.79 -16.05
CA LEU A 161 -16.13 -1.79 -17.42
C LEU A 161 -17.68 -1.76 -17.43
N LYS A 162 -18.34 -2.47 -16.51
CA LYS A 162 -19.80 -2.42 -16.33
C LYS A 162 -20.26 -1.01 -15.95
N LEU A 163 -19.59 -0.39 -14.98
CA LEU A 163 -19.86 0.98 -14.54
C LEU A 163 -19.70 1.96 -15.71
N MET A 164 -18.61 1.86 -16.45
CA MET A 164 -18.38 2.73 -17.62
C MET A 164 -19.46 2.55 -18.68
N ARG A 165 -19.88 1.31 -18.97
CA ARG A 165 -20.93 1.03 -19.95
C ARG A 165 -22.30 1.56 -19.51
N GLU A 166 -22.61 1.46 -18.20
CA GLU A 166 -23.85 1.98 -17.64
C GLU A 166 -23.91 3.51 -17.70
N MET A 167 -22.80 4.19 -17.39
CA MET A 167 -22.74 5.65 -17.39
C MET A 167 -22.58 6.24 -18.79
N LEU A 168 -21.94 5.52 -19.71
CA LEU A 168 -21.59 5.98 -21.06
C LEU A 168 -22.03 4.93 -22.10
N PRO A 169 -23.34 4.76 -22.38
CA PRO A 169 -23.85 3.68 -23.24
C PRO A 169 -23.38 3.80 -24.69
N GLU A 170 -23.06 5.01 -25.17
CA GLU A 170 -22.62 5.25 -26.54
C GLU A 170 -21.09 5.23 -26.74
N ALA A 171 -20.29 5.23 -25.67
CA ALA A 171 -18.84 5.20 -25.75
C ALA A 171 -18.35 3.88 -26.36
N LYS A 172 -17.37 3.96 -27.26
CA LYS A 172 -16.79 2.80 -27.96
C LYS A 172 -15.32 2.58 -27.69
N THR A 173 -14.61 3.65 -27.38
CA THR A 173 -13.15 3.60 -27.23
C THR A 173 -12.73 4.04 -25.84
N ILE A 174 -12.00 3.16 -25.13
CA ILE A 174 -11.39 3.45 -23.83
C ILE A 174 -9.92 3.74 -24.04
N GLY A 175 -9.44 4.84 -23.49
CA GLY A 175 -8.03 5.17 -23.41
C GLY A 175 -7.42 4.81 -22.06
N ILE A 176 -6.19 4.30 -22.07
CA ILE A 176 -5.37 4.09 -20.89
C ILE A 176 -3.97 4.62 -21.13
N LEU A 177 -3.54 5.57 -20.28
CA LEU A 177 -2.15 5.94 -20.14
C LEU A 177 -1.50 5.01 -19.11
N TYR A 178 -0.29 4.52 -19.38
CA TYR A 178 0.40 3.65 -18.45
C TYR A 178 1.92 3.77 -18.55
N THR A 179 2.60 3.51 -17.44
CA THR A 179 4.06 3.50 -17.37
C THR A 179 4.58 2.11 -17.75
N THR A 180 5.38 2.04 -18.80
CA THR A 180 5.84 0.76 -19.38
C THR A 180 6.77 -0.03 -18.45
N SER A 181 7.38 0.63 -17.47
CA SER A 181 8.25 0.00 -16.45
C SER A 181 7.52 -0.41 -15.16
N GLU A 182 6.23 -0.07 -15.00
CA GLU A 182 5.43 -0.47 -13.84
C GLU A 182 4.71 -1.80 -14.12
N ALA A 183 5.13 -2.86 -13.42
CA ALA A 183 4.60 -4.22 -13.60
C ALA A 183 3.09 -4.30 -13.28
N ASN A 184 2.61 -3.55 -12.27
CA ASN A 184 1.20 -3.38 -11.96
C ASN A 184 0.39 -2.90 -13.17
N SER A 185 0.87 -1.86 -13.84
CA SER A 185 0.19 -1.28 -15.01
C SER A 185 0.19 -2.24 -16.20
N VAL A 186 1.33 -2.86 -16.49
CA VAL A 186 1.46 -3.85 -17.58
C VAL A 186 0.53 -5.05 -17.35
N SER A 187 0.38 -5.53 -16.12
CA SER A 187 -0.55 -6.60 -15.79
C SER A 187 -2.01 -6.19 -16.04
N MET A 188 -2.39 -4.99 -15.60
CA MET A 188 -3.77 -4.49 -15.78
C MET A 188 -4.11 -4.22 -17.26
N ILE A 189 -3.17 -3.71 -18.06
CA ILE A 189 -3.39 -3.56 -19.52
C ILE A 189 -3.83 -4.88 -20.16
N LYS A 190 -3.15 -5.98 -19.85
CA LYS A 190 -3.51 -7.31 -20.37
C LYS A 190 -4.94 -7.72 -19.97
N LEU A 191 -5.33 -7.42 -18.74
CA LEU A 191 -6.67 -7.72 -18.27
C LEU A 191 -7.73 -6.84 -18.98
N TYR A 192 -7.44 -5.56 -19.21
CA TYR A 192 -8.30 -4.69 -20.01
C TYR A 192 -8.39 -5.14 -21.47
N GLU A 193 -7.28 -5.57 -22.09
CA GLU A 193 -7.26 -6.14 -23.45
C GLU A 193 -8.17 -7.37 -23.58
N GLU A 194 -8.21 -8.23 -22.54
CA GLU A 194 -9.07 -9.41 -22.52
C GLU A 194 -10.55 -9.07 -22.30
N LEU A 195 -10.82 -8.13 -21.37
CA LEU A 195 -12.19 -7.89 -20.89
C LEU A 195 -12.93 -6.79 -21.65
N ALA A 196 -12.27 -5.74 -22.12
CA ALA A 196 -12.93 -4.60 -22.77
C ALA A 196 -13.82 -5.00 -23.98
N PRO A 197 -13.40 -5.93 -24.84
CA PRO A 197 -14.26 -6.39 -25.96
C PRO A 197 -15.55 -7.08 -25.51
N LYS A 198 -15.58 -7.68 -24.32
CA LYS A 198 -16.80 -8.33 -23.77
C LYS A 198 -17.88 -7.32 -23.39
N TYR A 199 -17.49 -6.04 -23.27
CA TYR A 199 -18.35 -4.91 -22.96
C TYR A 199 -18.47 -3.92 -24.13
N ASP A 200 -18.21 -4.38 -25.36
CA ASP A 200 -18.26 -3.58 -26.59
C ASP A 200 -17.34 -2.35 -26.59
N PHE A 201 -16.17 -2.46 -25.93
CA PHE A 201 -15.16 -1.42 -25.95
C PHE A 201 -13.93 -1.85 -26.77
N THR A 202 -13.40 -0.90 -27.51
CA THR A 202 -12.05 -0.97 -28.11
C THR A 202 -11.08 -0.27 -27.18
N LEU A 203 -9.96 -0.93 -26.85
CA LEU A 203 -8.94 -0.36 -26.00
C LEU A 203 -7.88 0.37 -26.85
N VAL A 204 -7.51 1.57 -26.43
CA VAL A 204 -6.38 2.36 -26.95
C VAL A 204 -5.43 2.62 -25.80
N THR A 205 -4.18 2.19 -25.93
CA THR A 205 -3.16 2.38 -24.88
C THR A 205 -2.05 3.30 -25.34
N GLU A 206 -1.54 4.14 -24.46
CA GLU A 206 -0.37 4.98 -24.72
C GLU A 206 0.63 4.79 -23.57
N GLY A 207 1.79 4.19 -23.89
CA GLY A 207 2.85 3.90 -22.92
C GLY A 207 3.77 5.09 -22.73
N VAL A 208 4.09 5.42 -21.48
CA VAL A 208 5.08 6.45 -21.12
C VAL A 208 6.25 5.81 -20.38
N SER A 209 7.39 6.50 -20.39
CA SER A 209 8.61 6.05 -19.70
C SER A 209 8.91 6.89 -18.46
N ALA A 210 8.41 8.12 -18.41
CA ALA A 210 8.61 9.06 -17.31
C ALA A 210 7.48 10.08 -17.25
N THR A 211 7.35 10.77 -16.12
CA THR A 211 6.38 11.86 -15.91
C THR A 211 6.44 12.95 -17.00
N ALA A 212 7.64 13.25 -17.52
CA ALA A 212 7.84 14.24 -18.57
C ALA A 212 7.15 13.89 -19.91
N ASP A 213 6.83 12.62 -20.15
CA ASP A 213 6.17 12.16 -21.38
C ASP A 213 4.64 12.36 -21.31
N ILE A 214 4.07 12.45 -20.12
CA ILE A 214 2.61 12.46 -19.89
C ILE A 214 1.88 13.58 -20.62
N PRO A 215 2.36 14.85 -20.64
CA PRO A 215 1.63 15.91 -21.32
C PRO A 215 1.38 15.64 -22.80
N LEU A 216 2.38 15.09 -23.50
CA LEU A 216 2.28 14.75 -24.92
C LEU A 216 1.45 13.48 -25.15
N ALA A 217 1.64 12.46 -24.31
CA ALA A 217 0.88 11.22 -24.37
C ALA A 217 -0.62 11.47 -24.11
N ALA A 218 -0.95 12.35 -23.16
CA ALA A 218 -2.33 12.75 -22.89
C ALA A 218 -2.96 13.47 -24.09
N ASP A 219 -2.25 14.42 -24.72
CA ASP A 219 -2.74 15.06 -25.93
C ASP A 219 -2.98 14.05 -27.06
N SER A 220 -2.07 13.10 -27.23
CA SER A 220 -2.16 12.07 -28.27
C SER A 220 -3.34 11.12 -28.08
N ILE A 221 -3.55 10.61 -26.87
CA ILE A 221 -4.60 9.62 -26.59
C ILE A 221 -6.00 10.26 -26.62
N LEU A 222 -6.13 11.50 -26.12
CA LEU A 222 -7.39 12.24 -26.09
C LEU A 222 -7.97 12.58 -27.48
N GLU A 223 -7.19 12.45 -28.56
CA GLU A 223 -7.69 12.57 -29.93
C GLU A 223 -8.34 11.27 -30.46
N LYS A 224 -8.25 10.17 -29.74
CA LYS A 224 -8.54 8.82 -30.23
C LYS A 224 -9.65 8.11 -29.46
N VAL A 225 -10.09 8.69 -28.33
CA VAL A 225 -10.92 7.95 -27.37
C VAL A 225 -12.17 8.71 -26.96
N ASP A 226 -13.21 7.97 -26.55
CA ASP A 226 -14.45 8.53 -26.01
C ASP A 226 -14.38 8.73 -24.50
N VAL A 227 -13.52 7.95 -23.81
CA VAL A 227 -13.34 7.97 -22.35
C VAL A 227 -11.93 7.56 -21.99
N LEU A 228 -11.36 8.13 -20.93
CA LEU A 228 -10.17 7.63 -20.27
C LEU A 228 -10.53 6.82 -19.03
N THR A 229 -9.74 5.79 -18.72
CA THR A 229 -9.72 5.16 -17.40
C THR A 229 -8.29 5.10 -16.89
N ASN A 230 -8.12 5.46 -15.62
CA ASN A 230 -6.84 5.36 -14.95
C ASN A 230 -6.67 3.98 -14.29
N LEU A 231 -5.44 3.55 -14.25
CA LEU A 231 -4.98 2.44 -13.42
C LEU A 231 -4.45 2.97 -12.08
N THR A 232 -3.96 2.07 -11.24
CA THR A 232 -3.10 2.39 -10.08
C THR A 232 -1.64 2.58 -10.54
N ASP A 233 -1.45 3.30 -11.65
CA ASP A 233 -0.14 3.66 -12.19
C ASP A 233 0.41 4.88 -11.44
N ASN A 234 1.49 4.70 -10.70
CA ASN A 234 1.99 5.72 -9.78
C ASN A 234 2.48 6.99 -10.50
N THR A 235 3.11 6.81 -11.66
CA THR A 235 3.63 7.92 -12.46
C THR A 235 2.49 8.70 -13.11
N VAL A 236 1.50 8.01 -13.66
CA VAL A 236 0.32 8.63 -14.29
C VAL A 236 -0.53 9.35 -13.24
N VAL A 237 -0.82 8.69 -12.10
CA VAL A 237 -1.63 9.27 -11.01
C VAL A 237 -0.98 10.53 -10.42
N SER A 238 0.34 10.57 -10.30
CA SER A 238 1.04 11.79 -9.84
C SER A 238 0.85 12.99 -10.79
N SER A 239 0.45 12.75 -12.03
CA SER A 239 0.15 13.78 -13.05
C SER A 239 -1.34 13.91 -13.36
N LEU A 240 -2.21 13.25 -12.60
CA LEU A 240 -3.65 13.19 -12.88
C LEU A 240 -4.33 14.55 -12.98
N PRO A 241 -4.01 15.58 -12.17
CA PRO A 241 -4.61 16.92 -12.35
C PRO A 241 -4.39 17.49 -13.75
N LEU A 242 -3.19 17.35 -14.33
CA LEU A 242 -2.89 17.79 -15.68
C LEU A 242 -3.68 16.99 -16.74
N ILE A 243 -3.84 15.68 -16.54
CA ILE A 243 -4.62 14.82 -17.44
C ILE A 243 -6.10 15.24 -17.41
N LEU A 244 -6.65 15.48 -16.22
CA LEU A 244 -8.03 15.95 -16.03
C LEU A 244 -8.27 17.30 -16.71
N ASP A 245 -7.35 18.26 -16.56
CA ASP A 245 -7.46 19.55 -17.23
C ASP A 245 -7.54 19.41 -18.77
N LYS A 246 -6.69 18.56 -19.35
CA LYS A 246 -6.67 18.29 -20.79
C LYS A 246 -7.92 17.56 -21.26
N ALA A 247 -8.39 16.57 -20.51
CA ALA A 247 -9.58 15.79 -20.80
C ALA A 247 -10.85 16.64 -20.70
N ASN A 248 -10.98 17.46 -19.65
CA ASN A 248 -12.07 18.41 -19.48
C ASN A 248 -12.15 19.44 -20.61
N ALA A 249 -11.01 19.95 -21.09
CA ALA A 249 -10.95 20.87 -22.22
C ALA A 249 -11.50 20.26 -23.54
N LYS A 250 -11.54 18.92 -23.62
CA LYS A 250 -12.08 18.17 -24.75
C LYS A 250 -13.44 17.51 -24.48
N ASN A 251 -14.00 17.73 -23.29
CA ASN A 251 -15.21 17.06 -22.78
C ASN A 251 -15.10 15.53 -22.80
N ILE A 252 -13.93 14.99 -22.51
CA ILE A 252 -13.70 13.55 -22.39
C ILE A 252 -13.74 13.16 -20.91
N PRO A 253 -14.69 12.28 -20.48
CA PRO A 253 -14.73 11.82 -19.11
C PRO A 253 -13.54 10.94 -18.77
N VAL A 254 -13.10 11.05 -17.51
CA VAL A 254 -12.03 10.24 -16.95
C VAL A 254 -12.59 9.42 -15.79
N PHE A 255 -12.46 8.11 -15.85
CA PHE A 255 -12.75 7.22 -14.74
C PHE A 255 -11.48 6.99 -13.92
N GLY A 256 -11.63 7.05 -12.61
CA GLY A 256 -10.56 6.70 -11.69
C GLY A 256 -10.53 5.21 -11.38
N SER A 257 -9.58 4.80 -10.56
CA SER A 257 -9.44 3.45 -10.02
C SER A 257 -9.67 3.40 -8.50
N GLU A 258 -9.84 4.57 -7.85
CA GLU A 258 -10.05 4.67 -6.40
C GLU A 258 -10.58 6.07 -6.00
N ILE A 259 -10.86 6.24 -4.69
CA ILE A 259 -11.57 7.39 -4.13
C ILE A 259 -10.85 8.73 -4.35
N GLU A 260 -9.52 8.81 -4.15
CA GLU A 260 -8.77 10.06 -4.23
C GLU A 260 -8.77 10.62 -5.67
N GLN A 261 -8.73 9.75 -6.67
CA GLN A 261 -8.86 10.15 -8.07
C GLN A 261 -10.25 10.72 -8.37
N VAL A 262 -11.29 10.17 -7.74
CA VAL A 262 -12.68 10.67 -7.90
C VAL A 262 -12.84 12.02 -7.19
N LYS A 263 -12.28 12.21 -6.01
CA LYS A 263 -12.31 13.50 -5.30
C LYS A 263 -11.72 14.64 -6.12
N ILE A 264 -10.63 14.40 -6.85
CA ILE A 264 -9.95 15.42 -7.65
C ILE A 264 -10.51 15.59 -9.07
N GLY A 265 -11.60 14.88 -9.43
CA GLY A 265 -12.33 15.15 -10.66
C GLY A 265 -12.49 14.00 -11.64
N CYS A 266 -12.06 12.77 -11.34
CA CYS A 266 -12.52 11.61 -12.09
C CYS A 266 -14.03 11.43 -11.90
N LEU A 267 -14.75 11.03 -12.95
CA LEU A 267 -16.20 10.94 -12.98
C LEU A 267 -16.74 9.91 -11.99
N ALA A 268 -16.14 8.72 -11.99
CA ALA A 268 -16.47 7.63 -11.09
C ALA A 268 -15.31 6.62 -11.00
N ALA A 269 -15.38 5.72 -10.03
CA ALA A 269 -14.46 4.60 -9.89
C ALA A 269 -15.13 3.40 -9.21
N LYS A 270 -14.68 2.21 -9.58
CA LYS A 270 -14.75 1.00 -8.78
C LYS A 270 -13.38 0.78 -8.16
N GLY A 271 -13.27 0.83 -6.85
CA GLY A 271 -11.96 0.78 -6.19
C GLY A 271 -12.06 0.35 -4.74
N ILE A 272 -10.98 0.54 -4.02
CA ILE A 272 -10.83 0.17 -2.61
C ILE A 272 -10.50 1.40 -1.76
N ASP A 273 -10.63 1.24 -0.45
CA ASP A 273 -10.22 2.23 0.54
C ASP A 273 -8.76 1.99 0.93
N TYR A 274 -7.88 2.90 0.57
CA TYR A 274 -6.43 2.79 0.83
C TYR A 274 -6.05 3.03 2.30
N ASP A 275 -6.84 3.78 3.09
CA ASP A 275 -6.62 3.85 4.56
C ASP A 275 -6.85 2.47 5.18
N GLN A 276 -7.96 1.80 4.83
CA GLN A 276 -8.25 0.46 5.32
C GLN A 276 -7.23 -0.58 4.85
N LEU A 277 -6.77 -0.50 3.60
CA LEU A 277 -5.71 -1.37 3.09
C LEU A 277 -4.43 -1.20 3.91
N GLY A 278 -4.05 0.05 4.20
CA GLY A 278 -2.91 0.38 5.05
C GLY A 278 -3.08 -0.17 6.46
N VAL A 279 -4.24 0.03 7.10
CA VAL A 279 -4.54 -0.48 8.45
C VAL A 279 -4.41 -2.01 8.51
N GLN A 280 -4.94 -2.71 7.51
CA GLN A 280 -4.82 -4.16 7.41
C GLN A 280 -3.35 -4.59 7.34
N THR A 281 -2.57 -3.92 6.50
CA THR A 281 -1.13 -4.18 6.33
C THR A 281 -0.36 -3.88 7.61
N GLY A 282 -0.67 -2.79 8.30
CA GLY A 282 -0.05 -2.42 9.58
C GLY A 282 -0.29 -3.47 10.67
N LYS A 283 -1.50 -4.02 10.75
CA LYS A 283 -1.83 -5.13 11.67
C LYS A 283 -1.06 -6.41 11.31
N MET A 284 -0.88 -6.69 10.03
CA MET A 284 -0.05 -7.81 9.56
C MET A 284 1.41 -7.62 9.96
N ALA A 285 1.97 -6.43 9.72
CA ALA A 285 3.32 -6.07 10.12
C ALA A 285 3.56 -6.17 11.63
N ALA A 286 2.56 -5.77 12.44
CA ALA A 286 2.64 -5.87 13.89
C ALA A 286 2.79 -7.31 14.38
N LYS A 287 2.08 -8.27 13.78
CA LYS A 287 2.23 -9.71 14.11
C LYS A 287 3.65 -10.20 13.84
N ILE A 288 4.24 -9.75 12.73
CA ILE A 288 5.60 -10.12 12.33
C ILE A 288 6.62 -9.50 13.31
N LEU A 289 6.52 -8.21 13.60
CA LEU A 289 7.40 -7.50 14.54
C LEU A 289 7.37 -8.11 15.94
N LYS A 290 6.20 -8.57 16.40
CA LYS A 290 6.03 -9.25 17.69
C LYS A 290 6.54 -10.70 17.68
N GLY A 291 6.88 -11.25 16.51
CA GLY A 291 7.28 -12.66 16.36
C GLY A 291 6.11 -13.65 16.48
N GLU A 292 4.88 -13.19 16.30
CA GLU A 292 3.67 -14.01 16.31
C GLU A 292 3.49 -14.80 15.01
N ALA A 293 4.09 -14.31 13.91
CA ALA A 293 4.09 -14.96 12.60
C ALA A 293 5.34 -14.56 11.81
N LYS A 294 5.69 -15.34 10.78
CA LYS A 294 6.75 -14.98 9.81
C LYS A 294 6.11 -14.49 8.51
N ALA A 295 6.72 -13.51 7.87
CA ALA A 295 6.24 -12.99 6.61
C ALA A 295 6.08 -14.09 5.54
N SER A 296 7.03 -15.04 5.49
CA SER A 296 6.99 -16.18 4.57
C SER A 296 5.85 -17.18 4.80
N GLU A 297 5.18 -17.13 5.95
CA GLU A 297 4.10 -18.03 6.34
C GLU A 297 2.70 -17.41 6.19
N ILE A 298 2.63 -16.10 5.92
CA ILE A 298 1.37 -15.37 5.73
C ILE A 298 1.13 -15.20 4.24
N PRO A 299 0.05 -15.75 3.66
CA PRO A 299 -0.37 -15.42 2.30
C PRO A 299 -0.66 -13.92 2.18
N PHE A 300 -0.50 -13.35 0.99
CA PHE A 300 -0.98 -11.99 0.81
C PHE A 300 -2.52 -11.94 0.90
N GLU A 301 -3.01 -10.80 1.32
CA GLU A 301 -4.44 -10.53 1.47
C GLU A 301 -4.88 -9.47 0.45
N ALA A 302 -6.15 -9.51 0.03
CA ALA A 302 -6.77 -8.50 -0.81
C ALA A 302 -8.04 -7.99 -0.13
N ILE A 303 -8.49 -6.77 -0.46
CA ILE A 303 -9.81 -6.30 -0.09
C ILE A 303 -10.81 -6.89 -1.08
N GLU A 304 -11.75 -7.71 -0.59
CA GLU A 304 -12.66 -8.50 -1.43
C GLU A 304 -13.82 -7.71 -2.04
N SER A 305 -14.15 -6.54 -1.50
CA SER A 305 -15.35 -5.80 -1.89
C SER A 305 -15.00 -4.44 -2.47
N PRO A 306 -15.01 -4.29 -3.80
CA PRO A 306 -14.81 -2.98 -4.42
C PRO A 306 -15.98 -2.03 -4.11
N LEU A 307 -15.63 -0.81 -3.78
CA LEU A 307 -16.56 0.28 -3.47
C LEU A 307 -16.83 1.11 -4.73
N THR A 308 -17.99 1.77 -4.79
CA THR A 308 -18.34 2.67 -5.88
C THR A 308 -18.24 4.11 -5.41
N TYR A 309 -17.46 4.91 -6.13
CA TYR A 309 -17.28 6.33 -5.89
C TYR A 309 -17.73 7.12 -7.11
N VAL A 310 -18.39 8.26 -6.89
CA VAL A 310 -18.94 9.10 -7.96
C VAL A 310 -18.63 10.56 -7.67
N ASN A 311 -18.33 11.36 -8.69
CA ASN A 311 -18.21 12.80 -8.58
C ASN A 311 -19.30 13.49 -9.40
N ALA A 312 -20.34 13.95 -8.72
CA ALA A 312 -21.49 14.63 -9.35
C ALA A 312 -21.10 15.98 -9.96
N ALA A 313 -20.13 16.69 -9.37
CA ALA A 313 -19.62 17.94 -9.94
C ALA A 313 -18.85 17.70 -11.25
N ALA A 314 -18.07 16.62 -11.35
CA ALA A 314 -17.40 16.24 -12.59
C ALA A 314 -18.42 15.85 -13.67
N GLY A 315 -19.47 15.11 -13.31
CA GLY A 315 -20.58 14.81 -14.22
C GLY A 315 -21.27 16.07 -14.74
N ALA A 316 -21.60 17.00 -13.84
CA ALA A 316 -22.22 18.27 -14.21
C ALA A 316 -21.36 19.11 -15.14
N ASN A 317 -20.04 19.18 -14.90
CA ASN A 317 -19.09 19.91 -15.74
C ASN A 317 -18.99 19.35 -17.17
N LEU A 318 -19.14 18.03 -17.30
CA LEU A 318 -19.12 17.33 -18.60
C LEU A 318 -20.50 17.22 -19.25
N GLY A 319 -21.58 17.65 -18.58
CA GLY A 319 -22.94 17.48 -19.06
C GLY A 319 -23.40 16.03 -19.07
N ILE A 320 -22.81 15.18 -18.24
CA ILE A 320 -23.15 13.76 -18.09
C ILE A 320 -24.12 13.61 -16.93
N GLU A 321 -25.32 13.09 -17.22
CA GLU A 321 -26.29 12.70 -16.19
C GLU A 321 -25.88 11.35 -15.61
N ILE A 322 -25.63 11.30 -14.29
CA ILE A 322 -25.27 10.06 -13.62
C ILE A 322 -26.54 9.25 -13.37
N PRO A 323 -26.61 7.99 -13.85
CA PRO A 323 -27.79 7.16 -13.64
C PRO A 323 -28.12 6.98 -12.17
N GLN A 324 -29.42 7.03 -11.82
CA GLN A 324 -29.86 6.87 -10.44
C GLN A 324 -29.43 5.52 -9.85
N THR A 325 -29.37 4.48 -10.67
CA THR A 325 -28.87 3.14 -10.28
C THR A 325 -27.42 3.16 -9.83
N VAL A 326 -26.59 4.01 -10.43
CA VAL A 326 -25.19 4.21 -10.03
C VAL A 326 -25.11 5.00 -8.72
N LEU A 327 -25.91 6.06 -8.57
CA LEU A 327 -25.99 6.85 -7.33
C LEU A 327 -26.48 6.01 -6.14
N ASP A 328 -27.47 5.13 -6.36
CA ASP A 328 -28.00 4.24 -5.32
C ASP A 328 -26.97 3.19 -4.86
N GLN A 329 -26.03 2.84 -5.71
CA GLN A 329 -24.93 1.90 -5.40
C GLN A 329 -23.66 2.60 -4.91
N ALA A 330 -23.60 3.93 -5.01
CA ALA A 330 -22.42 4.67 -4.60
C ALA A 330 -22.20 4.56 -3.08
N THR A 331 -20.99 4.17 -2.70
CA THR A 331 -20.54 4.22 -1.31
C THR A 331 -20.38 5.67 -0.87
N GLU A 332 -19.88 6.50 -1.78
CA GLU A 332 -19.72 7.94 -1.57
C GLU A 332 -19.91 8.70 -2.88
N SER A 333 -20.57 9.86 -2.80
CA SER A 333 -20.78 10.79 -3.92
C SER A 333 -20.27 12.17 -3.53
N PHE A 334 -19.46 12.79 -4.40
CA PHE A 334 -18.86 14.09 -4.20
C PHE A 334 -19.57 15.15 -5.04
N ASP A 335 -19.96 16.25 -4.39
CA ASP A 335 -20.59 17.41 -5.04
C ASP A 335 -19.58 18.52 -5.38
N THR A 336 -18.31 18.27 -5.14
CA THR A 336 -17.20 19.20 -5.39
C THR A 336 -16.02 18.47 -5.98
N ILE A 337 -15.16 19.22 -6.67
CA ILE A 337 -13.84 18.76 -7.13
C ILE A 337 -12.80 19.39 -6.21
N GLU A 338 -12.02 18.56 -5.54
CA GLU A 338 -10.95 19.03 -4.67
C GLU A 338 -9.80 19.58 -5.51
N SER A 339 -9.33 20.79 -5.20
CA SER A 339 -8.09 21.33 -5.75
C SER A 339 -6.90 20.84 -4.94
N LYS A 340 -5.96 20.20 -5.58
CA LYS A 340 -4.63 19.94 -4.98
C LYS A 340 -3.67 21.09 -5.25
#